data_156196868de7cdb45c0e77579a8e2ea5
#
_entry.id   156196868de7cdb45c0e77579a8e2ea5
#
_cell.length_a   1.000
_cell.length_b   1.000
_cell.length_c   1.000
_cell.angle_alpha   90.00
_cell.angle_beta   90.00
_cell.angle_gamma   90.00
#
_symmetry.space_group_name_H-M   'P 1'
#
loop_
_entity.id
_entity.type
_entity.pdbx_description
1 polymer ?
#
loop_
_entity_poly.entity_id
_entity_poly.type
_entity_poly.pdbx_seq_one_letter_code
_entity_poly.pdbx_strand_id
1 'polypeptide(L)'
;MVSCEQPESTEEADRDCPVNALRFVVAAALLFASAPLAGADAVRTALINLCDPAKIATLTSDRAANPRVRKIAYWLEVARQQGRDPHAEMDQAMAVLGWGGTLKGELTAAAMARNRTIAERLGCLDAEGMEKLRRGSAPTVKFGPYTGEKLTVDHIIPRAVSPSLDLVLANLELMPHSLNMRKGAKIGQRQIDLANKLLQAGLLSAQEHAVIVSRRTPGFVEAP
;
A
#
# COMPACT_ATOMS: atom_id res chain seq x y z
N MET A 1 -50.98 -60.16 -21.12
CA MET A 1 -52.03 -60.61 -20.13
C MET A 1 -52.24 -59.45 -19.22
N VAL A 2 -53.30 -58.77 -19.48
CA VAL A 2 -54.50 -58.58 -18.65
C VAL A 2 -54.20 -57.51 -17.58
N SER A 3 -54.66 -56.37 -17.73
CA SER A 3 -56.01 -55.79 -17.70
C SER A 3 -56.22 -54.98 -16.42
N CYS A 4 -56.50 -53.72 -16.61
CA CYS A 4 -57.72 -53.04 -16.10
C CYS A 4 -57.73 -52.80 -14.57
N GLU A 5 -58.12 -51.71 -14.03
CA GLU A 5 -59.18 -50.73 -14.35
C GLU A 5 -59.09 -49.54 -13.39
N GLN A 6 -59.48 -48.39 -13.85
CA GLN A 6 -60.00 -47.31 -13.02
C GLN A 6 -61.47 -47.62 -12.66
N PRO A 7 -62.09 -46.97 -11.69
CA PRO A 7 -62.70 -45.66 -11.94
C PRO A 7 -62.75 -44.70 -10.70
N GLU A 8 -62.78 -43.42 -10.97
CA GLU A 8 -63.89 -42.44 -10.82
C GLU A 8 -64.44 -42.24 -9.38
N SER A 9 -64.54 -41.12 -8.93
CA SER A 9 -65.35 -39.92 -8.96
C SER A 9 -65.48 -39.37 -7.56
N THR A 10 -65.63 -38.20 -7.18
CA THR A 10 -66.40 -37.02 -7.52
C THR A 10 -66.16 -35.98 -6.44
N GLU A 11 -66.15 -34.71 -6.83
CA GLU A 11 -66.91 -33.56 -6.27
C GLU A 11 -66.68 -33.24 -4.77
N GLU A 12 -66.55 -32.05 -4.31
CA GLU A 12 -67.07 -30.73 -4.69
C GLU A 12 -66.47 -29.69 -3.72
N ALA A 13 -66.23 -28.53 -4.23
CA ALA A 13 -66.37 -27.17 -3.68
C ALA A 13 -66.16 -26.92 -2.19
N ASP A 14 -65.34 -25.97 -1.82
CA ASP A 14 -65.87 -24.65 -1.49
C ASP A 14 -64.73 -23.64 -1.25
N ARG A 15 -64.97 -22.45 -1.74
CA ARG A 15 -64.36 -21.15 -1.49
C ARG A 15 -63.86 -20.96 -0.06
N ASP A 16 -62.64 -20.43 0.04
CA ASP A 16 -62.45 -19.15 0.73
C ASP A 16 -61.05 -18.61 0.47
N CYS A 17 -60.96 -17.51 -0.22
CA CYS A 17 -59.84 -16.63 -0.24
C CYS A 17 -59.84 -15.78 1.07
N PRO A 18 -58.71 -15.60 1.70
CA PRO A 18 -58.43 -14.26 2.18
C PRO A 18 -57.08 -13.76 1.70
N VAL A 19 -57.18 -12.72 0.93
CA VAL A 19 -56.23 -11.62 0.78
C VAL A 19 -55.60 -11.26 2.15
N ASN A 20 -54.36 -11.69 2.38
CA ASN A 20 -53.46 -11.00 3.33
C ASN A 20 -52.08 -11.68 3.44
N ALA A 21 -51.38 -11.72 2.30
CA ALA A 21 -49.94 -12.09 2.29
C ALA A 21 -49.13 -11.09 1.45
N LEU A 22 -49.36 -9.81 1.71
CA LEU A 22 -48.56 -8.75 1.05
C LEU A 22 -48.26 -7.63 2.07
N ARG A 23 -47.58 -7.93 3.13
CA ARG A 23 -47.09 -6.90 4.10
C ARG A 23 -45.88 -7.26 4.93
N PHE A 24 -44.99 -8.14 4.49
CA PHE A 24 -43.73 -8.40 5.25
C PHE A 24 -42.49 -8.59 4.36
N VAL A 25 -42.28 -7.74 3.34
CA VAL A 25 -41.01 -7.73 2.57
C VAL A 25 -40.51 -6.30 2.30
N VAL A 26 -40.69 -5.37 3.21
CA VAL A 26 -40.11 -4.02 3.06
C VAL A 26 -39.41 -3.51 4.33
N ALA A 27 -38.96 -4.37 5.21
CA ALA A 27 -38.26 -3.91 6.41
C ALA A 27 -36.86 -4.50 6.65
N ALA A 28 -36.22 -5.13 5.64
CA ALA A 28 -34.90 -5.72 5.79
C ALA A 28 -33.81 -5.07 4.90
N ALA A 29 -34.10 -3.94 4.24
CA ALA A 29 -33.15 -3.30 3.31
C ALA A 29 -32.54 -1.96 3.80
N LEU A 30 -32.65 -1.61 5.07
CA LEU A 30 -32.16 -0.31 5.58
C LEU A 30 -31.20 -0.40 6.77
N LEU A 31 -30.53 -1.53 7.00
CA LEU A 31 -29.57 -1.67 8.12
C LEU A 31 -28.13 -1.97 7.69
N PHE A 32 -27.74 -1.71 6.43
CA PHE A 32 -26.35 -1.89 5.97
C PHE A 32 -25.69 -0.59 5.49
N ALA A 33 -26.00 0.54 6.07
CA ALA A 33 -25.39 1.81 5.63
C ALA A 33 -24.93 2.70 6.77
N SER A 34 -24.25 2.15 7.80
CA SER A 34 -23.66 3.06 8.81
C SER A 34 -22.54 2.44 9.65
N ALA A 35 -21.52 1.83 9.01
CA ALA A 35 -20.27 1.57 9.70
C ALA A 35 -19.11 1.40 8.74
N PRO A 36 -18.56 2.47 8.18
CA PRO A 36 -17.13 2.50 7.93
C PRO A 36 -16.45 3.88 8.00
N LEU A 37 -17.08 4.92 8.52
CA LEU A 37 -16.42 6.25 8.58
C LEU A 37 -15.22 6.28 9.53
N ALA A 38 -15.28 5.58 10.66
CA ALA A 38 -14.17 5.56 11.62
C ALA A 38 -12.88 4.89 11.08
N GLY A 39 -13.02 3.86 10.22
CA GLY A 39 -11.87 3.19 9.61
C GLY A 39 -11.22 4.00 8.47
N ALA A 40 -12.01 4.78 7.74
CA ALA A 40 -11.53 5.64 6.65
C ALA A 40 -10.61 6.75 7.17
N ASP A 41 -11.02 7.40 8.24
CA ASP A 41 -10.25 8.46 8.86
C ASP A 41 -8.94 7.94 9.46
N ALA A 42 -8.93 6.71 10.02
CA ALA A 42 -7.73 6.12 10.60
C ALA A 42 -6.63 5.86 9.56
N VAL A 43 -6.96 5.29 8.39
CA VAL A 43 -5.99 5.05 7.31
C VAL A 43 -5.40 6.36 6.83
N ARG A 44 -6.26 7.32 6.45
CA ARG A 44 -5.82 8.62 5.92
C ARG A 44 -5.01 9.39 6.94
N THR A 45 -5.47 9.46 8.18
CA THR A 45 -4.76 10.11 9.28
C THR A 45 -3.38 9.48 9.49
N ALA A 46 -3.27 8.16 9.41
CA ALA A 46 -1.99 7.47 9.52
C ALA A 46 -1.06 7.82 8.36
N LEU A 47 -1.54 7.81 7.11
CA LEU A 47 -0.74 8.17 5.94
C LEU A 47 -0.24 9.62 6.01
N ILE A 48 -1.12 10.58 6.36
CA ILE A 48 -0.74 11.97 6.57
C ILE A 48 0.36 12.06 7.64
N ASN A 49 0.16 11.46 8.81
CA ASN A 49 1.12 11.51 9.91
C ASN A 49 2.48 10.90 9.56
N LEU A 50 2.50 9.84 8.75
CA LEU A 50 3.72 9.18 8.30
C LEU A 50 4.47 9.98 7.21
N CYS A 51 3.82 10.94 6.56
CA CYS A 51 4.39 11.79 5.52
C CYS A 51 4.60 13.25 5.98
N ASP A 52 4.06 13.65 7.12
CA ASP A 52 4.10 15.02 7.65
C ASP A 52 5.54 15.49 7.88
N PRO A 53 6.00 16.56 7.18
CA PRO A 53 7.35 17.07 7.30
C PRO A 53 7.71 17.50 8.73
N ALA A 54 6.75 18.08 9.47
CA ALA A 54 6.98 18.52 10.84
C ALA A 54 7.28 17.33 11.77
N LYS A 55 6.57 16.20 11.58
CA LYS A 55 6.85 14.95 12.33
C LYS A 55 8.12 14.28 11.87
N ILE A 56 8.42 14.33 10.57
CA ILE A 56 9.66 13.79 10.02
C ILE A 56 10.87 14.54 10.58
N ALA A 57 10.81 15.86 10.69
CA ALA A 57 11.89 16.69 11.23
C ALA A 57 12.26 16.38 12.69
N THR A 58 11.36 15.73 13.46
CA THR A 58 11.63 15.30 14.85
C THR A 58 12.35 13.95 14.94
N LEU A 59 12.55 13.25 13.82
CA LEU A 59 13.19 11.94 13.80
C LEU A 59 14.71 12.10 13.87
N THR A 60 15.30 11.73 15.00
CA THR A 60 16.75 11.87 15.27
C THR A 60 17.50 10.55 15.29
N SER A 61 16.78 9.41 15.38
CA SER A 61 17.43 8.11 15.46
C SER A 61 17.92 7.62 14.09
N ASP A 62 19.04 6.91 14.08
CA ASP A 62 19.52 6.21 12.89
C ASP A 62 18.43 5.23 12.37
N ARG A 63 18.21 5.21 11.07
CA ARG A 63 17.17 4.41 10.41
C ARG A 63 15.71 4.73 10.80
N ALA A 64 15.46 5.93 11.32
CA ALA A 64 14.11 6.37 11.68
C ALA A 64 13.08 6.31 10.52
N ALA A 65 13.55 6.35 9.28
CA ALA A 65 12.72 6.18 8.09
C ALA A 65 12.11 4.77 7.96
N ASN A 66 12.84 3.73 8.40
CA ASN A 66 12.46 2.34 8.15
C ASN A 66 11.08 1.94 8.70
N PRO A 67 10.71 2.25 9.96
CA PRO A 67 9.38 1.97 10.47
C PRO A 67 8.27 2.68 9.68
N ARG A 68 8.53 3.89 9.15
CA ARG A 68 7.55 4.67 8.38
C ARG A 68 7.18 3.97 7.08
N VAL A 69 8.17 3.55 6.28
CA VAL A 69 7.95 2.84 5.02
C VAL A 69 7.11 1.59 5.24
N ARG A 70 7.43 0.81 6.26
CA ARG A 70 6.71 -0.42 6.61
C ARG A 70 5.29 -0.16 7.06
N LYS A 71 5.06 0.83 7.92
CA LYS A 71 3.72 1.23 8.37
C LYS A 71 2.87 1.78 7.23
N ILE A 72 3.46 2.47 6.26
CA ILE A 72 2.74 2.91 5.06
C ILE A 72 2.23 1.70 4.27
N ALA A 73 3.08 0.70 4.01
CA ALA A 73 2.66 -0.52 3.32
C ALA A 73 1.53 -1.25 4.08
N TYR A 74 1.61 -1.30 5.42
CA TYR A 74 0.54 -1.82 6.28
C TYR A 74 -0.79 -1.08 6.07
N TRP A 75 -0.78 0.25 6.18
CA TRP A 75 -2.02 1.03 6.12
C TRP A 75 -2.67 1.02 4.74
N LEU A 76 -1.88 0.97 3.66
CA LEU A 76 -2.41 0.80 2.30
C LEU A 76 -3.05 -0.57 2.12
N GLU A 77 -2.48 -1.62 2.73
CA GLU A 77 -3.10 -2.95 2.70
C GLU A 77 -4.38 -3.01 3.54
N VAL A 78 -4.42 -2.34 4.69
CA VAL A 78 -5.65 -2.19 5.49
C VAL A 78 -6.75 -1.49 4.68
N ALA A 79 -6.43 -0.43 3.94
CA ALA A 79 -7.39 0.22 3.04
C ALA A 79 -7.98 -0.77 2.03
N ARG A 80 -7.11 -1.54 1.36
CA ARG A 80 -7.53 -2.54 0.37
C ARG A 80 -8.42 -3.63 0.99
N GLN A 81 -8.06 -4.14 2.18
CA GLN A 81 -8.85 -5.15 2.90
C GLN A 81 -10.22 -4.63 3.35
N GLN A 82 -10.34 -3.30 3.53
CA GLN A 82 -11.62 -2.62 3.80
C GLN A 82 -12.41 -2.29 2.52
N GLY A 83 -12.00 -2.78 1.34
CA GLY A 83 -12.65 -2.50 0.07
C GLY A 83 -12.44 -1.06 -0.45
N ARG A 84 -11.45 -0.35 0.07
CA ARG A 84 -11.10 1.02 -0.32
C ARG A 84 -9.98 1.00 -1.35
N ASP A 85 -9.97 2.00 -2.23
CA ASP A 85 -8.88 2.18 -3.18
C ASP A 85 -7.66 2.80 -2.50
N PRO A 86 -6.53 2.09 -2.38
CA PRO A 86 -5.30 2.64 -1.81
C PRO A 86 -4.80 3.89 -2.55
N HIS A 87 -5.02 4.01 -3.87
CA HIS A 87 -4.62 5.18 -4.64
C HIS A 87 -5.41 6.41 -4.23
N ALA A 88 -6.73 6.29 -4.10
CA ALA A 88 -7.56 7.38 -3.62
C ALA A 88 -7.16 7.86 -2.21
N GLU A 89 -6.74 6.93 -1.33
CA GLU A 89 -6.27 7.28 0.01
C GLU A 89 -4.93 8.03 -0.01
N MET A 90 -4.01 7.63 -0.89
CA MET A 90 -2.74 8.34 -1.09
C MET A 90 -2.98 9.75 -1.65
N ASP A 91 -3.81 9.90 -2.68
CA ASP A 91 -4.11 11.18 -3.30
C ASP A 91 -4.74 12.15 -2.31
N GLN A 92 -5.70 11.67 -1.50
CA GLN A 92 -6.31 12.47 -0.45
C GLN A 92 -5.30 12.86 0.65
N ALA A 93 -4.40 11.96 1.04
CA ALA A 93 -3.34 12.28 1.99
C ALA A 93 -2.38 13.34 1.41
N MET A 94 -2.00 13.24 0.14
CA MET A 94 -1.16 14.26 -0.53
C MET A 94 -1.87 15.60 -0.64
N ALA A 95 -3.18 15.61 -0.91
CA ALA A 95 -3.97 16.84 -0.96
C ALA A 95 -3.99 17.57 0.41
N VAL A 96 -4.21 16.82 1.51
CA VAL A 96 -4.20 17.38 2.88
C VAL A 96 -2.82 17.95 3.26
N LEU A 97 -1.73 17.32 2.79
CA LEU A 97 -0.36 17.80 3.00
C LEU A 97 0.01 19.01 2.11
N GLY A 98 -0.91 19.49 1.25
CA GLY A 98 -0.65 20.56 0.30
C GLY A 98 0.26 20.14 -0.87
N TRP A 99 0.37 18.82 -1.15
CA TRP A 99 1.20 18.26 -2.23
C TRP A 99 0.36 17.71 -3.38
N GLY A 100 -0.96 17.78 -3.31
CA GLY A 100 -1.87 17.36 -4.38
C GLY A 100 -1.53 18.05 -5.71
N GLY A 101 -1.42 17.29 -6.80
CA GLY A 101 -1.08 17.79 -8.14
C GLY A 101 0.36 18.32 -8.27
N THR A 102 1.23 18.09 -7.30
CA THR A 102 2.66 18.44 -7.38
C THR A 102 3.52 17.22 -7.66
N LEU A 103 4.64 17.40 -8.36
CA LEU A 103 5.60 16.30 -8.60
C LEU A 103 6.11 15.67 -7.30
N LYS A 104 6.25 16.46 -6.23
CA LYS A 104 6.58 15.96 -4.88
C LYS A 104 5.53 14.97 -4.37
N GLY A 105 4.25 15.32 -4.50
CA GLY A 105 3.13 14.45 -4.11
C GLY A 105 3.09 13.18 -4.95
N GLU A 106 3.23 13.31 -6.28
CA GLU A 106 3.26 12.17 -7.21
C GLU A 106 4.39 11.19 -6.90
N LEU A 107 5.61 11.67 -6.67
CA LEU A 107 6.76 10.83 -6.32
C LEU A 107 6.58 10.15 -4.96
N THR A 108 5.96 10.85 -3.99
CA THR A 108 5.67 10.29 -2.67
C THR A 108 4.61 9.20 -2.77
N ALA A 109 3.49 9.44 -3.46
CA ALA A 109 2.44 8.46 -3.66
C ALA A 109 2.94 7.24 -4.45
N ALA A 110 3.74 7.46 -5.51
CA ALA A 110 4.36 6.38 -6.27
C ALA A 110 5.28 5.50 -5.41
N ALA A 111 6.04 6.08 -4.48
CA ALA A 111 6.87 5.33 -3.54
C ALA A 111 6.01 4.51 -2.55
N MET A 112 4.91 5.07 -2.07
CA MET A 112 3.96 4.36 -1.19
C MET A 112 3.36 3.14 -1.90
N ALA A 113 2.84 3.33 -3.11
CA ALA A 113 2.28 2.25 -3.94
C ALA A 113 3.32 1.17 -4.25
N ARG A 114 4.53 1.56 -4.68
CA ARG A 114 5.64 0.65 -4.94
C ARG A 114 5.96 -0.23 -3.73
N ASN A 115 6.06 0.36 -2.54
CA ASN A 115 6.40 -0.38 -1.32
C ASN A 115 5.32 -1.39 -0.92
N ARG A 116 4.03 -1.05 -1.07
CA ARG A 116 2.94 -2.02 -0.88
C ARG A 116 3.04 -3.16 -1.89
N THR A 117 3.25 -2.85 -3.17
CA THR A 117 3.38 -3.85 -4.24
C THR A 117 4.57 -4.78 -4.02
N ILE A 118 5.72 -4.27 -3.57
CA ILE A 118 6.88 -5.11 -3.23
C ILE A 118 6.54 -6.06 -2.07
N ALA A 119 5.91 -5.55 -1.00
CA ALA A 119 5.50 -6.38 0.13
C ALA A 119 4.50 -7.48 -0.30
N GLU A 120 3.56 -7.16 -1.19
CA GLU A 120 2.59 -8.10 -1.75
C GLU A 120 3.27 -9.20 -2.58
N ARG A 121 4.09 -8.83 -3.57
CA ARG A 121 4.78 -9.76 -4.45
C ARG A 121 5.71 -10.73 -3.71
N LEU A 122 6.28 -10.28 -2.60
CA LEU A 122 7.17 -11.07 -1.77
C LEU A 122 6.44 -11.85 -0.65
N GLY A 123 5.10 -11.84 -0.64
CA GLY A 123 4.28 -12.58 0.31
C GLY A 123 4.35 -12.06 1.76
N CYS A 124 4.68 -10.77 1.93
CA CYS A 124 4.84 -10.14 3.24
C CYS A 124 3.55 -9.50 3.78
N LEU A 125 2.39 -9.70 3.10
CA LEU A 125 1.09 -9.20 3.52
C LEU A 125 0.19 -10.30 4.12
N ASP A 126 0.77 -11.43 4.53
CA ASP A 126 0.11 -12.44 5.35
C ASP A 126 -0.08 -11.94 6.81
N ALA A 127 -0.79 -12.70 7.64
CA ALA A 127 -1.11 -12.29 9.01
C ALA A 127 0.15 -11.94 9.83
N GLU A 128 1.23 -12.74 9.73
CA GLU A 128 2.50 -12.48 10.41
C GLU A 128 3.18 -11.23 9.86
N GLY A 129 3.23 -11.09 8.54
CA GLY A 129 3.85 -9.96 7.86
C GLY A 129 3.12 -8.65 8.18
N MET A 130 1.78 -8.66 8.15
CA MET A 130 0.95 -7.50 8.52
C MET A 130 1.20 -7.06 9.97
N GLU A 131 1.32 -8.00 10.92
CA GLU A 131 1.64 -7.64 12.30
C GLU A 131 3.04 -7.01 12.44
N LYS A 132 4.04 -7.52 11.70
CA LYS A 132 5.37 -6.91 11.67
C LYS A 132 5.36 -5.53 11.03
N LEU A 133 4.67 -5.37 9.88
CA LEU A 133 4.54 -4.08 9.20
C LEU A 133 3.83 -3.05 10.10
N ARG A 134 2.77 -3.45 10.82
CA ARG A 134 2.05 -2.61 11.77
C ARG A 134 2.97 -2.06 12.86
N ARG A 135 3.87 -2.89 13.40
CA ARG A 135 4.88 -2.49 14.40
C ARG A 135 6.06 -1.73 13.79
N GLY A 136 6.14 -1.61 12.46
CA GLY A 136 7.28 -1.03 11.76
C GLY A 136 8.52 -1.94 11.72
N SER A 137 8.34 -3.24 12.00
CA SER A 137 9.39 -4.26 11.95
C SER A 137 9.49 -4.90 10.56
N ALA A 138 10.66 -5.47 10.24
CA ALA A 138 10.90 -6.13 8.96
C ALA A 138 10.19 -7.49 8.89
N PRO A 139 9.24 -7.70 7.97
CA PRO A 139 8.64 -9.01 7.74
C PRO A 139 9.65 -9.95 7.07
N THR A 140 9.30 -11.24 7.03
CA THR A 140 10.08 -12.26 6.33
C THR A 140 9.48 -12.49 4.94
N VAL A 141 10.32 -12.49 3.92
CA VAL A 141 9.96 -12.81 2.53
C VAL A 141 9.47 -14.25 2.45
N LYS A 142 8.30 -14.47 1.83
CA LYS A 142 7.67 -15.79 1.71
C LYS A 142 7.75 -16.36 0.28
N PHE A 143 7.95 -15.50 -0.74
CA PHE A 143 7.91 -15.90 -2.14
C PHE A 143 9.19 -15.52 -2.88
N GLY A 144 9.54 -16.31 -3.90
CA GLY A 144 10.65 -16.06 -4.82
C GLY A 144 12.02 -16.47 -4.29
N PRO A 145 13.09 -16.03 -4.97
CA PRO A 145 14.45 -16.49 -4.70
C PRO A 145 15.04 -15.98 -3.38
N TYR A 146 14.35 -15.07 -2.70
CA TYR A 146 14.77 -14.46 -1.43
C TYR A 146 13.96 -14.96 -0.24
N THR A 147 13.22 -16.07 -0.40
CA THR A 147 12.41 -16.66 0.68
C THR A 147 13.23 -16.89 1.93
N GLY A 148 12.70 -16.48 3.09
CA GLY A 148 13.38 -16.57 4.40
C GLY A 148 14.17 -15.31 4.79
N GLU A 149 14.48 -14.44 3.84
CA GLU A 149 15.18 -13.19 4.14
C GLU A 149 14.26 -12.14 4.81
N LYS A 150 14.88 -11.16 5.47
CA LYS A 150 14.17 -9.98 5.96
C LYS A 150 13.91 -8.99 4.82
N LEU A 151 12.69 -8.47 4.77
CA LEU A 151 12.35 -7.35 3.89
C LEU A 151 12.82 -6.05 4.54
N THR A 152 13.99 -5.57 4.10
CA THR A 152 14.63 -4.35 4.62
C THR A 152 14.14 -3.11 3.88
N VAL A 153 14.45 -1.93 4.41
CA VAL A 153 14.29 -0.66 3.69
C VAL A 153 15.65 -0.27 3.11
N ASP A 154 15.66 0.01 1.84
CA ASP A 154 16.82 0.52 1.09
C ASP A 154 16.61 1.98 0.69
N HIS A 155 17.72 2.71 0.53
CA HIS A 155 17.76 4.03 -0.10
C HIS A 155 18.10 3.85 -1.57
N ILE A 156 17.18 4.17 -2.49
CA ILE A 156 17.41 4.05 -3.93
C ILE A 156 18.67 4.81 -4.30
N ILE A 157 18.77 6.09 -3.93
CA ILE A 157 20.02 6.84 -3.93
C ILE A 157 20.65 6.66 -2.55
N PRO A 158 21.83 6.01 -2.46
CA PRO A 158 22.41 5.64 -1.17
C PRO A 158 22.63 6.82 -0.23
N ARG A 159 22.31 6.65 1.05
CA ARG A 159 22.53 7.67 2.10
C ARG A 159 23.97 8.19 2.13
N ALA A 160 24.95 7.32 1.89
CA ALA A 160 26.35 7.71 1.85
C ALA A 160 26.69 8.67 0.67
N VAL A 161 25.81 8.75 -0.35
CA VAL A 161 25.97 9.65 -1.49
C VAL A 161 25.18 10.94 -1.29
N SER A 162 23.96 10.84 -0.76
CA SER A 162 23.09 12.00 -0.50
C SER A 162 22.38 11.83 0.85
N PRO A 163 23.00 12.28 1.96
CA PRO A 163 22.41 12.20 3.30
C PRO A 163 21.11 12.97 3.47
N SER A 164 20.91 14.05 2.72
CA SER A 164 19.67 14.84 2.73
C SER A 164 18.43 14.04 2.32
N LEU A 165 18.62 12.96 1.56
CA LEU A 165 17.56 12.07 1.09
C LEU A 165 17.23 10.93 2.09
N ASP A 166 17.85 10.90 3.27
CA ASP A 166 17.68 9.82 4.26
C ASP A 166 16.21 9.61 4.65
N LEU A 167 15.48 10.70 4.85
CA LEU A 167 14.08 10.66 5.28
C LEU A 167 13.07 10.93 4.14
N VAL A 168 13.54 11.10 2.90
CA VAL A 168 12.69 11.36 1.75
C VAL A 168 12.04 10.06 1.26
N LEU A 169 10.73 9.91 1.45
CA LEU A 169 10.00 8.69 1.15
C LEU A 169 10.14 8.25 -0.32
N ALA A 170 10.18 9.21 -1.26
CA ALA A 170 10.39 8.94 -2.68
C ALA A 170 11.70 8.20 -2.96
N ASN A 171 12.70 8.34 -2.06
CA ASN A 171 14.00 7.67 -2.14
C ASN A 171 14.06 6.32 -1.39
N LEU A 172 12.96 5.89 -0.77
CA LEU A 172 12.95 4.69 0.07
C LEU A 172 12.14 3.56 -0.55
N GLU A 173 12.68 2.34 -0.50
CA GLU A 173 11.96 1.17 -0.97
C GLU A 173 12.21 -0.07 -0.09
N LEU A 174 11.24 -0.98 -0.12
CA LEU A 174 11.38 -2.29 0.49
C LEU A 174 12.23 -3.18 -0.44
N MET A 175 13.19 -3.91 0.14
CA MET A 175 14.10 -4.77 -0.62
C MET A 175 14.53 -5.98 0.23
N PRO A 176 14.66 -7.19 -0.34
CA PRO A 176 15.29 -8.31 0.34
C PRO A 176 16.70 -7.97 0.82
N HIS A 177 17.09 -8.47 2.00
CA HIS A 177 18.32 -8.08 2.67
C HIS A 177 19.59 -8.31 1.81
N SER A 178 19.72 -9.47 1.18
CA SER A 178 20.90 -9.78 0.37
C SER A 178 21.00 -8.90 -0.88
N LEU A 179 19.86 -8.52 -1.46
CA LEU A 179 19.81 -7.63 -2.62
C LEU A 179 20.24 -6.21 -2.23
N ASN A 180 19.78 -5.70 -1.09
CA ASN A 180 20.20 -4.43 -0.52
C ASN A 180 21.71 -4.41 -0.27
N MET A 181 22.26 -5.45 0.34
CA MET A 181 23.70 -5.57 0.59
C MET A 181 24.53 -5.59 -0.71
N ARG A 182 24.05 -6.28 -1.76
CA ARG A 182 24.76 -6.32 -3.06
C ARG A 182 24.73 -4.98 -3.79
N LYS A 183 23.63 -4.23 -3.67
CA LYS A 183 23.51 -2.90 -4.26
C LYS A 183 24.54 -1.94 -3.63
N GLY A 184 24.60 -1.88 -2.31
CA GLY A 184 25.51 -1.01 -1.57
C GLY A 184 25.35 0.47 -1.96
N ALA A 185 26.49 1.16 -2.12
CA ALA A 185 26.51 2.59 -2.47
C ALA A 185 26.65 2.87 -3.99
N LYS A 186 26.26 1.92 -4.83
CA LYS A 186 26.39 2.05 -6.28
C LYS A 186 25.32 2.97 -6.87
N ILE A 187 25.70 3.74 -7.88
CA ILE A 187 24.85 4.66 -8.65
C ILE A 187 24.78 4.18 -10.10
N GLY A 188 23.58 3.77 -10.52
CA GLY A 188 23.27 3.42 -11.91
C GLY A 188 22.28 4.40 -12.55
N GLN A 189 21.73 4.03 -13.69
CA GLN A 189 20.80 4.87 -14.41
C GLN A 189 19.52 5.14 -13.62
N ARG A 190 18.97 4.13 -12.95
CA ARG A 190 17.77 4.27 -12.10
C ARG A 190 17.95 5.34 -11.01
N GLN A 191 19.10 5.38 -10.35
CA GLN A 191 19.42 6.38 -9.33
C GLN A 191 19.52 7.78 -9.92
N ILE A 192 20.12 7.92 -11.10
CA ILE A 192 20.23 9.20 -11.82
C ILE A 192 18.85 9.69 -12.26
N ASP A 193 18.01 8.82 -12.81
CA ASP A 193 16.65 9.17 -13.22
C ASP A 193 15.80 9.63 -12.03
N LEU A 194 15.93 8.96 -10.88
CA LEU A 194 15.29 9.43 -9.66
C LEU A 194 15.84 10.77 -9.19
N ALA A 195 17.16 10.99 -9.23
CA ALA A 195 17.79 12.25 -8.86
C ALA A 195 17.27 13.41 -9.72
N ASN A 196 17.10 13.21 -11.03
CA ASN A 196 16.51 14.19 -11.93
C ASN A 196 15.09 14.59 -11.48
N LYS A 197 14.25 13.60 -11.16
CA LYS A 197 12.89 13.83 -10.68
C LYS A 197 12.84 14.53 -9.31
N LEU A 198 13.72 14.14 -8.39
CA LEU A 198 13.81 14.75 -7.07
C LEU A 198 14.29 16.21 -7.15
N LEU A 199 15.22 16.53 -8.06
CA LEU A 199 15.62 17.91 -8.35
C LEU A 199 14.44 18.73 -8.86
N GLN A 200 13.70 18.22 -9.85
CA GLN A 200 12.51 18.88 -10.41
C GLN A 200 11.41 19.08 -9.37
N ALA A 201 11.28 18.14 -8.42
CA ALA A 201 10.32 18.22 -7.33
C ALA A 201 10.74 19.15 -6.16
N GLY A 202 11.94 19.76 -6.24
CA GLY A 202 12.50 20.56 -5.15
C GLY A 202 12.90 19.77 -3.90
N LEU A 203 13.08 18.45 -4.04
CA LEU A 203 13.48 17.53 -2.96
C LEU A 203 14.98 17.29 -2.92
N LEU A 204 15.71 17.78 -3.88
CA LEU A 204 17.15 17.68 -4.03
C LEU A 204 17.71 19.00 -4.57
N SER A 205 18.84 19.46 -4.02
CA SER A 205 19.51 20.65 -4.55
C SER A 205 20.29 20.34 -5.82
N ALA A 206 20.55 21.37 -6.66
CA ALA A 206 21.38 21.23 -7.86
C ALA A 206 22.79 20.75 -7.54
N GLN A 207 23.36 21.19 -6.41
CA GLN A 207 24.68 20.76 -5.96
C GLN A 207 24.72 19.27 -5.62
N GLU A 208 23.74 18.78 -4.85
CA GLU A 208 23.64 17.35 -4.49
C GLU A 208 23.36 16.48 -5.71
N HIS A 209 22.51 16.96 -6.63
CA HIS A 209 22.28 16.28 -7.91
C HIS A 209 23.59 16.10 -8.69
N ALA A 210 24.41 17.15 -8.84
CA ALA A 210 25.71 17.06 -9.50
C ALA A 210 26.63 16.02 -8.83
N VAL A 211 26.63 15.96 -7.48
CA VAL A 211 27.39 14.94 -6.74
C VAL A 211 26.91 13.53 -7.07
N ILE A 212 25.58 13.29 -7.10
CA ILE A 212 25.02 11.97 -7.43
C ILE A 212 25.44 11.54 -8.83
N VAL A 213 25.31 12.43 -9.83
CA VAL A 213 25.67 12.15 -11.23
C VAL A 213 27.17 11.84 -11.36
N SER A 214 28.03 12.59 -10.67
CA SER A 214 29.49 12.38 -10.69
C SER A 214 29.92 11.05 -10.09
N ARG A 215 29.08 10.45 -9.21
CA ARG A 215 29.35 9.16 -8.56
C ARG A 215 28.80 7.96 -9.34
N ARG A 216 28.43 8.12 -10.59
CA ARG A 216 27.98 7.01 -11.44
C ARG A 216 28.98 5.87 -11.42
N THR A 217 28.50 4.65 -11.12
CA THR A 217 29.30 3.42 -11.10
C THR A 217 29.30 2.81 -12.49
N PRO A 218 30.45 2.77 -13.19
CA PRO A 218 30.52 2.20 -14.54
C PRO A 218 30.03 0.73 -14.54
N GLY A 219 29.20 0.39 -15.54
CA GLY A 219 28.69 -0.97 -15.73
C GLY A 219 27.69 -1.46 -14.66
N PHE A 220 27.33 -0.64 -13.68
CA PHE A 220 26.33 -1.05 -12.70
C PHE A 220 24.91 -0.97 -13.30
N VAL A 221 24.26 -2.14 -13.34
CA VAL A 221 22.84 -2.31 -13.64
C VAL A 221 22.22 -2.94 -12.40
N GLU A 222 21.22 -2.28 -11.84
CA GLU A 222 20.46 -2.82 -10.71
C GLU A 222 19.67 -4.04 -11.17
N ALA A 223 19.74 -5.13 -10.42
CA ALA A 223 18.93 -6.31 -10.71
C ALA A 223 17.43 -5.96 -10.62
N PRO A 224 16.60 -6.49 -11.54
CA PRO A 224 15.17 -6.22 -11.56
C PRO A 224 14.44 -6.76 -10.34
#